data_4d292affda834f0e257dc67b2f6c0d93
#
_entry.id   4d292affda834f0e257dc67b2f6c0d93
#
_cell.length_a   1.000
_cell.length_b   1.000
_cell.length_c   1.000
_cell.angle_alpha   90.00
_cell.angle_beta   90.00
_cell.angle_gamma   90.00
#
_symmetry.space_group_name_H-M   'P 1'
#
loop_
_entity.id
_entity.type
_entity.pdbx_description
1 polymer ?
#
loop_
_entity_poly.entity_id
_entity_poly.type
_entity_poly.pdbx_seq_one_letter_code
_entity_poly.pdbx_strand_id
1 'polypeptide(L)'
;MKQYDAIVIGAGIGGLGAALLLSHAGKKVALYEARPAFGGRIGSSQRGDFVVDFGVHLISRGGKGPLIGLLERCGVDHGINFTKVRPVQTCGGEIFKFPRDLQGRVPDQDFNAVIKMVTDVKDMSDEETHRYDRMTLEEFLNEYT
;
A
#
# COMPACT_ATOMS: atom_id res chain seq x y z
N MET A 1 -22.24 24.70 22.92
CA MET A 1 -21.80 23.39 22.41
C MET A 1 -20.83 23.61 21.24
N LYS A 2 -19.75 22.81 21.11
CA LYS A 2 -18.90 22.88 19.92
C LYS A 2 -19.67 22.24 18.77
N GLN A 3 -19.82 22.93 17.67
CA GLN A 3 -20.50 22.43 16.47
C GLN A 3 -19.46 21.98 15.45
N TYR A 4 -19.65 20.81 14.87
CA TYR A 4 -18.80 20.21 13.85
C TYR A 4 -19.63 19.92 12.60
N ASP A 5 -19.00 20.03 11.42
CA ASP A 5 -19.61 19.68 10.14
C ASP A 5 -19.57 18.18 9.86
N ALA A 6 -18.56 17.49 10.44
CA ALA A 6 -18.39 16.05 10.31
C ALA A 6 -17.77 15.44 11.57
N ILE A 7 -18.12 14.19 11.81
CA ILE A 7 -17.52 13.36 12.85
C ILE A 7 -16.94 12.13 12.16
N VAL A 8 -15.64 11.87 12.40
CA VAL A 8 -14.92 10.68 11.92
C VAL A 8 -14.62 9.79 13.11
N ILE A 9 -14.96 8.53 13.02
CA ILE A 9 -14.74 7.53 14.08
C ILE A 9 -13.66 6.55 13.61
N GLY A 10 -12.57 6.47 14.38
CA GLY A 10 -11.39 5.69 14.10
C GLY A 10 -10.30 6.49 13.40
N ALA A 11 -9.11 6.56 14.03
CA ALA A 11 -7.93 7.22 13.51
C ALA A 11 -6.92 6.25 12.89
N GLY A 12 -7.40 5.24 12.16
CA GLY A 12 -6.61 4.48 11.21
C GLY A 12 -6.36 5.29 9.94
N ILE A 13 -5.61 4.74 8.96
CA ILE A 13 -5.25 5.46 7.73
C ILE A 13 -6.47 6.00 6.97
N GLY A 14 -7.56 5.24 6.91
CA GLY A 14 -8.80 5.67 6.25
C GLY A 14 -9.47 6.85 6.96
N GLY A 15 -9.61 6.77 8.30
CA GLY A 15 -10.20 7.86 9.09
C GLY A 15 -9.34 9.12 9.10
N LEU A 16 -8.02 8.98 9.22
CA LEU A 16 -7.10 10.10 9.12
C LEU A 16 -7.16 10.76 7.74
N GLY A 17 -7.20 9.95 6.66
CA GLY A 17 -7.34 10.45 5.29
C GLY A 17 -8.67 11.19 5.06
N ALA A 18 -9.77 10.63 5.54
CA ALA A 18 -11.09 11.28 5.46
C ALA A 18 -11.13 12.60 6.24
N ALA A 19 -10.61 12.61 7.47
CA ALA A 19 -10.54 13.81 8.28
C ALA A 19 -9.67 14.89 7.63
N LEU A 20 -8.52 14.50 7.03
CA LEU A 20 -7.63 15.40 6.30
C LEU A 20 -8.34 16.03 5.11
N LEU A 21 -8.98 15.23 4.25
CA LEU A 21 -9.71 15.74 3.07
C LEU A 21 -10.85 16.70 3.46
N LEU A 22 -11.63 16.32 4.45
CA LEU A 22 -12.72 17.17 4.94
C LEU A 22 -12.19 18.49 5.52
N SER A 23 -11.13 18.44 6.30
CA SER A 23 -10.50 19.64 6.87
C SER A 23 -9.89 20.51 5.78
N HIS A 24 -9.23 19.91 4.78
CA HIS A 24 -8.71 20.63 3.62
C HIS A 24 -9.81 21.32 2.82
N ALA A 25 -11.00 20.72 2.75
CA ALA A 25 -12.21 21.33 2.16
C ALA A 25 -12.88 22.38 3.08
N GLY A 26 -12.23 22.82 4.14
CA GLY A 26 -12.71 23.85 5.05
C GLY A 26 -13.77 23.38 6.05
N LYS A 27 -13.98 22.06 6.19
CA LYS A 27 -14.95 21.52 7.15
C LYS A 27 -14.34 21.44 8.55
N LYS A 28 -15.17 21.74 9.56
CA LYS A 28 -14.80 21.55 10.96
C LYS A 28 -15.05 20.11 11.36
N VAL A 29 -13.98 19.34 11.54
CA VAL A 29 -14.03 17.89 11.76
C VAL A 29 -13.71 17.54 13.20
N ALA A 30 -14.49 16.63 13.79
CA ALA A 30 -14.12 15.92 15.01
C ALA A 30 -13.68 14.50 14.65
N LEU A 31 -12.46 14.13 15.07
CA LEU A 31 -11.93 12.77 14.91
C LEU A 31 -11.86 12.11 16.29
N TYR A 32 -12.49 10.96 16.40
CA TYR A 32 -12.48 10.14 17.63
C TYR A 32 -11.74 8.84 17.40
N GLU A 33 -10.85 8.50 18.33
CA GLU A 33 -10.11 7.24 18.38
C GLU A 33 -10.26 6.61 19.75
N ALA A 34 -10.53 5.31 19.78
CA ALA A 34 -10.71 4.55 21.01
C ALA A 34 -9.38 4.21 21.71
N ARG A 35 -8.29 4.15 20.96
CA ARG A 35 -6.94 3.84 21.47
C ARG A 35 -6.19 5.13 21.78
N PRO A 36 -5.21 5.08 22.69
CA PRO A 36 -4.38 6.25 23.01
C PRO A 36 -3.42 6.67 21.89
N ALA A 37 -3.26 5.85 20.84
CA ALA A 37 -2.39 6.10 19.70
C ALA A 37 -3.16 6.09 18.38
N PHE A 38 -2.78 6.98 17.47
CA PHE A 38 -3.33 7.05 16.10
C PHE A 38 -2.59 6.13 15.14
N GLY A 39 -3.14 5.96 13.93
CA GLY A 39 -2.54 5.19 12.85
C GLY A 39 -3.13 3.79 12.66
N GLY A 40 -3.77 3.20 13.66
CA GLY A 40 -4.32 1.85 13.55
C GLY A 40 -3.22 0.84 13.20
N ARG A 41 -3.39 0.10 12.09
CA ARG A 41 -2.44 -0.93 11.65
C ARG A 41 -1.16 -0.40 10.99
N ILE A 42 -1.10 0.88 10.65
CA ILE A 42 0.14 1.54 10.20
C ILE A 42 0.86 2.28 11.33
N GLY A 43 0.32 2.21 12.54
CA GLY A 43 0.97 2.78 13.71
C GLY A 43 2.16 1.94 14.16
N SER A 44 2.99 2.56 14.98
CA SER A 44 4.13 1.92 15.63
C SER A 44 4.16 2.22 17.13
N SER A 45 4.96 1.49 17.87
CA SER A 45 5.20 1.72 19.29
C SER A 45 6.67 1.74 19.63
N GLN A 46 7.03 2.57 20.60
CA GLN A 46 8.37 2.55 21.19
C GLN A 46 8.51 1.35 22.13
N ARG A 47 9.56 0.56 21.94
CA ARG A 47 9.93 -0.55 22.82
C ARG A 47 11.41 -0.48 23.17
N GLY A 48 11.72 0.11 24.31
CA GLY A 48 13.11 0.49 24.62
C GLY A 48 13.64 1.44 23.56
N ASP A 49 14.79 1.11 22.98
CA ASP A 49 15.44 1.91 21.92
C ASP A 49 14.88 1.61 20.51
N PHE A 50 13.90 0.73 20.38
CA PHE A 50 13.35 0.30 19.09
C PHE A 50 11.98 0.89 18.83
N VAL A 51 11.71 1.25 17.58
CA VAL A 51 10.37 1.53 17.04
C VAL A 51 9.88 0.28 16.34
N VAL A 52 8.74 -0.26 16.80
CA VAL A 52 8.16 -1.50 16.27
C VAL A 52 6.83 -1.19 15.61
N ASP A 53 6.70 -1.53 14.34
CA ASP A 53 5.47 -1.36 13.57
C ASP A 53 4.42 -2.39 13.99
N PHE A 54 3.15 -1.98 14.04
CA PHE A 54 2.03 -2.88 14.37
C PHE A 54 1.62 -3.79 13.22
N GLY A 55 1.93 -3.43 12.00
CA GLY A 55 1.54 -4.22 10.83
C GLY A 55 2.21 -3.75 9.56
N VAL A 56 1.66 -2.72 8.93
CA VAL A 56 2.16 -2.25 7.63
C VAL A 56 3.45 -1.45 7.80
N HIS A 57 4.51 -1.93 7.19
CA HIS A 57 5.83 -1.28 7.11
C HIS A 57 6.32 -1.13 5.67
N LEU A 58 5.50 -1.55 4.70
CA LEU A 58 5.72 -1.33 3.28
C LEU A 58 4.58 -0.51 2.70
N ILE A 59 4.91 0.59 2.05
CA ILE A 59 3.95 1.46 1.38
C ILE A 59 4.07 1.20 -0.12
N SER A 60 3.02 0.60 -0.69
CA SER A 60 2.96 0.28 -2.10
C SER A 60 3.09 1.54 -2.95
N ARG A 61 3.81 1.44 -4.08
CA ARG A 61 4.10 2.52 -5.04
C ARG A 61 4.93 3.67 -4.43
N GLY A 62 5.33 3.59 -3.15
CA GLY A 62 6.19 4.57 -2.49
C GLY A 62 5.70 6.00 -2.68
N GLY A 63 6.57 6.91 -3.12
CA GLY A 63 6.26 8.32 -3.36
C GLY A 63 5.26 8.60 -4.50
N LYS A 64 4.82 7.59 -5.24
CA LYS A 64 3.80 7.71 -6.29
C LYS A 64 2.47 7.03 -5.89
N GLY A 65 2.38 6.56 -4.67
CA GLY A 65 1.20 5.85 -4.18
C GLY A 65 0.08 6.79 -3.70
N PRO A 66 -1.13 6.24 -3.51
CA PRO A 66 -2.31 7.03 -3.13
C PRO A 66 -2.15 7.77 -1.80
N LEU A 67 -1.36 7.26 -0.86
CA LEU A 67 -1.08 7.96 0.40
C LEU A 67 -0.36 9.28 0.15
N ILE A 68 0.68 9.27 -0.68
CA ILE A 68 1.45 10.49 -0.98
C ILE A 68 0.61 11.45 -1.81
N GLY A 69 -0.10 10.97 -2.83
CA GLY A 69 -1.01 11.80 -3.60
C GLY A 69 -2.09 12.49 -2.74
N LEU A 70 -2.57 11.83 -1.68
CA LEU A 70 -3.49 12.43 -0.71
C LEU A 70 -2.81 13.56 0.07
N LEU A 71 -1.61 13.33 0.60
CA LEU A 71 -0.86 14.31 1.39
C LEU A 71 -0.51 15.54 0.55
N GLU A 72 0.03 15.33 -0.66
CA GLU A 72 0.36 16.38 -1.63
C GLU A 72 -0.87 17.21 -2.02
N ARG A 73 -1.99 16.54 -2.33
CA ARG A 73 -3.26 17.20 -2.65
C ARG A 73 -3.74 18.12 -1.53
N CYS A 74 -3.48 17.75 -0.29
CA CYS A 74 -3.84 18.54 0.88
C CYS A 74 -2.73 19.53 1.31
N GLY A 75 -1.65 19.66 0.55
CA GLY A 75 -0.55 20.58 0.85
C GLY A 75 0.25 20.21 2.10
N VAL A 76 0.25 18.93 2.48
CA VAL A 76 0.97 18.45 3.67
C VAL A 76 2.41 18.17 3.30
N ASP A 77 3.35 18.87 3.95
CA ASP A 77 4.76 18.49 3.95
C ASP A 77 4.93 17.26 4.86
N HIS A 78 5.07 16.09 4.25
CA HIS A 78 5.09 14.82 4.97
C HIS A 78 6.50 14.39 5.43
N GLY A 79 7.56 14.93 4.86
CA GLY A 79 8.95 14.57 5.21
C GLY A 79 9.30 13.08 5.05
N ILE A 80 8.46 12.28 4.38
CA ILE A 80 8.66 10.83 4.24
C ILE A 80 9.72 10.55 3.19
N ASN A 81 10.77 9.83 3.59
CA ASN A 81 11.80 9.34 2.69
C ASN A 81 11.54 7.87 2.35
N PHE A 82 11.43 7.56 1.06
CA PHE A 82 11.21 6.20 0.59
C PHE A 82 12.53 5.52 0.26
N THR A 83 12.79 4.41 0.95
CA THR A 83 13.90 3.53 0.62
C THR A 83 13.42 2.42 -0.32
N LYS A 84 14.12 2.24 -1.44
CA LYS A 84 13.80 1.19 -2.39
C LYS A 84 14.17 -0.18 -1.81
N VAL A 85 13.17 -0.96 -1.49
CA VAL A 85 13.36 -2.34 -1.03
C VAL A 85 13.61 -3.25 -2.25
N ARG A 86 14.57 -4.15 -2.12
CA ARG A 86 14.80 -5.23 -3.09
C ARG A 86 14.40 -6.55 -2.41
N PRO A 87 13.17 -7.01 -2.62
CA PRO A 87 12.73 -8.25 -2.01
C PRO A 87 13.57 -9.43 -2.54
N VAL A 88 13.90 -10.32 -1.65
CA VAL A 88 14.45 -11.64 -1.97
C VAL A 88 13.49 -12.69 -1.46
N GLN A 89 13.41 -13.80 -2.13
CA GLN A 89 12.56 -14.93 -1.76
C GLN A 89 13.44 -16.12 -1.43
N THR A 90 12.97 -16.97 -0.54
CA THR A 90 13.64 -18.22 -0.23
C THR A 90 12.74 -19.39 -0.61
N CYS A 91 13.28 -20.37 -1.31
CA CYS A 91 12.60 -21.60 -1.64
C CYS A 91 13.62 -22.75 -1.55
N GLY A 92 13.27 -23.79 -0.78
CA GLY A 92 14.18 -24.94 -0.61
C GLY A 92 15.54 -24.60 0.02
N GLY A 93 15.62 -23.52 0.80
CA GLY A 93 16.89 -23.05 1.40
C GLY A 93 17.74 -22.15 0.51
N GLU A 94 17.35 -21.94 -0.73
CA GLU A 94 18.02 -21.02 -1.65
C GLU A 94 17.35 -19.64 -1.67
N ILE A 95 18.17 -18.60 -1.82
CA ILE A 95 17.69 -17.22 -2.01
C ILE A 95 17.63 -16.93 -3.50
N PHE A 96 16.48 -16.43 -3.97
CA PHE A 96 16.33 -16.01 -5.36
C PHE A 96 15.60 -14.66 -5.50
N LYS A 97 15.83 -14.00 -6.62
CA LYS A 97 15.24 -12.70 -6.97
C LYS A 97 14.19 -12.91 -8.05
N PHE A 98 12.93 -12.83 -7.62
CA PHE A 98 11.79 -12.92 -8.54
C PHE A 98 11.68 -11.67 -9.45
N PRO A 99 11.32 -11.80 -10.71
CA PRO A 99 11.14 -13.04 -11.48
C PRO A 99 12.45 -13.55 -12.13
N ARG A 100 13.52 -12.76 -12.08
CA ARG A 100 14.75 -12.96 -12.85
C ARG A 100 15.37 -14.36 -12.67
N ASP A 101 15.48 -14.81 -11.42
CA ASP A 101 16.17 -16.05 -11.08
C ASP A 101 15.29 -17.29 -11.31
N LEU A 102 14.09 -17.13 -11.88
CA LEU A 102 13.26 -18.22 -12.41
C LEU A 102 13.77 -18.72 -13.76
N GLN A 103 14.50 -17.90 -14.51
CA GLN A 103 15.07 -18.29 -15.81
C GLN A 103 15.95 -19.53 -15.67
N GLY A 104 15.69 -20.55 -16.47
CA GLY A 104 16.37 -21.84 -16.40
C GLY A 104 15.95 -22.76 -15.24
N ARG A 105 15.02 -22.31 -14.36
CA ARG A 105 14.46 -23.13 -13.26
C ARG A 105 13.05 -23.63 -13.57
N VAL A 106 12.38 -22.99 -14.50
CA VAL A 106 11.07 -23.37 -15.04
C VAL A 106 11.14 -23.45 -16.56
N PRO A 107 10.18 -24.10 -17.24
CA PRO A 107 10.10 -24.08 -18.70
C PRO A 107 10.09 -22.64 -19.25
N ASP A 108 10.73 -22.42 -20.39
CA ASP A 108 10.84 -21.08 -20.99
C ASP A 108 9.46 -20.46 -21.26
N GLN A 109 8.46 -21.27 -21.63
CA GLN A 109 7.10 -20.81 -21.82
C GLN A 109 6.53 -20.19 -20.53
N ASP A 110 6.68 -20.87 -19.40
CA ASP A 110 6.17 -20.41 -18.11
C ASP A 110 6.94 -19.15 -17.64
N PHE A 111 8.25 -19.13 -17.85
CA PHE A 111 9.06 -17.96 -17.57
C PHE A 111 8.59 -16.74 -18.36
N ASN A 112 8.36 -16.90 -19.66
CA ASN A 112 7.88 -15.81 -20.53
C ASN A 112 6.47 -15.34 -20.13
N ALA A 113 5.59 -16.27 -19.74
CA ALA A 113 4.26 -15.94 -19.22
C ALA A 113 4.35 -15.08 -17.95
N VAL A 114 5.22 -15.43 -16.99
CA VAL A 114 5.45 -14.65 -15.77
C VAL A 114 6.02 -13.26 -16.10
N ILE A 115 7.00 -13.16 -17.00
CA ILE A 115 7.56 -11.86 -17.39
C ILE A 115 6.50 -10.97 -18.03
N LYS A 116 5.68 -11.55 -18.93
CA LYS A 116 4.57 -10.81 -19.57
C LYS A 116 3.59 -10.31 -18.52
N MET A 117 3.13 -11.18 -17.61
CA MET A 117 2.21 -10.82 -16.52
C MET A 117 2.77 -9.67 -15.66
N VAL A 118 4.01 -9.78 -15.21
CA VAL A 118 4.64 -8.75 -14.37
C VAL A 118 4.75 -7.41 -15.11
N THR A 119 5.02 -7.44 -16.41
CA THR A 119 5.10 -6.24 -17.24
C THR A 119 3.73 -5.61 -17.41
N ASP A 120 2.73 -6.40 -17.80
CA ASP A 120 1.36 -5.92 -18.01
C ASP A 120 0.79 -5.29 -16.73
N VAL A 121 0.89 -5.99 -15.58
CA VAL A 121 0.43 -5.46 -14.28
C VAL A 121 1.12 -4.17 -13.89
N LYS A 122 2.43 -4.06 -14.17
CA LYS A 122 3.18 -2.84 -13.85
C LYS A 122 2.72 -1.64 -14.65
N ASP A 123 2.34 -1.86 -15.90
CA ASP A 123 2.00 -0.80 -16.85
C ASP A 123 0.48 -0.51 -16.90
N MET A 124 -0.35 -1.32 -16.20
CA MET A 124 -1.80 -1.08 -16.08
C MET A 124 -2.12 0.25 -15.43
N SER A 125 -3.09 0.94 -15.99
CA SER A 125 -3.76 2.08 -15.37
C SER A 125 -4.67 1.64 -14.21
N ASP A 126 -5.04 2.59 -13.35
CA ASP A 126 -5.99 2.30 -12.27
C ASP A 126 -7.36 1.84 -12.81
N GLU A 127 -7.79 2.33 -13.97
CA GLU A 127 -9.05 1.92 -14.61
C GLU A 127 -8.97 0.47 -15.13
N GLU A 128 -7.87 0.08 -15.73
CA GLU A 128 -7.64 -1.28 -16.19
C GLU A 128 -7.59 -2.28 -15.03
N THR A 129 -7.04 -1.90 -13.88
CA THR A 129 -6.99 -2.77 -12.70
C THR A 129 -8.39 -3.09 -12.15
N HIS A 130 -9.36 -2.19 -12.30
CA HIS A 130 -10.73 -2.41 -11.81
C HIS A 130 -11.47 -3.57 -12.46
N ARG A 131 -11.09 -3.97 -13.69
CA ARG A 131 -11.67 -5.16 -14.32
C ARG A 131 -11.39 -6.45 -13.55
N TYR A 132 -10.32 -6.45 -12.76
CA TYR A 132 -9.87 -7.59 -11.96
C TYR A 132 -10.46 -7.62 -10.54
N ASP A 133 -11.19 -6.59 -10.10
CA ASP A 133 -11.75 -6.48 -8.74
C ASP A 133 -12.66 -7.65 -8.34
N ARG A 134 -13.25 -8.34 -9.34
CA ARG A 134 -14.16 -9.48 -9.12
C ARG A 134 -13.58 -10.81 -9.61
N MET A 135 -12.37 -10.83 -10.07
CA MET A 135 -11.67 -11.99 -10.58
C MET A 135 -10.84 -12.65 -9.47
N THR A 136 -10.83 -13.95 -9.41
CA THR A 136 -9.92 -14.68 -8.52
C THR A 136 -8.49 -14.62 -9.07
N LEU A 137 -7.51 -14.87 -8.20
CA LEU A 137 -6.11 -14.96 -8.64
C LEU A 137 -5.90 -16.08 -9.68
N GLU A 138 -6.60 -17.21 -9.54
CA GLU A 138 -6.54 -18.33 -10.48
C GLU A 138 -7.06 -17.92 -11.86
N GLU A 139 -8.22 -17.27 -11.93
CA GLU A 139 -8.77 -16.75 -13.18
C GLU A 139 -7.82 -15.75 -13.84
N PHE A 140 -7.23 -14.85 -13.04
CA PHE A 140 -6.25 -13.89 -13.55
C PHE A 140 -4.99 -14.58 -14.10
N LEU A 141 -4.44 -15.56 -13.39
CA LEU A 141 -3.25 -16.29 -13.84
C LEU A 141 -3.53 -17.08 -15.13
N ASN A 142 -4.73 -17.63 -15.30
CA ASN A 142 -5.13 -18.36 -16.50
C ASN A 142 -5.20 -17.47 -17.77
N GLU A 143 -5.20 -16.13 -17.64
CA GLU A 143 -5.06 -15.26 -18.81
C GLU A 143 -3.62 -15.26 -19.39
N TYR A 144 -2.64 -15.78 -18.65
CA TYR A 144 -1.22 -15.79 -19.02
C TYR A 144 -0.64 -17.18 -19.28
N THR A 145 -1.35 -18.24 -18.93
CA THR A 145 -0.99 -19.65 -19.14
C THR A 145 -1.93 -20.32 -20.16
#